data_51e7982af5c918c352fbb79843ac1a86
#
_entry.id   51e7982af5c918c352fbb79843ac1a86
#
_cell.length_a   1.000
_cell.length_b   1.000
_cell.length_c   1.000
_cell.angle_alpha   90.00
_cell.angle_beta   90.00
_cell.angle_gamma   90.00
#
_symmetry.space_group_name_H-M   'P 1'
#
loop_
_entity.id
_entity.type
_entity.pdbx_description
1 polymer ?
#
loop_
_entity_poly.entity_id
_entity_poly.type
_entity_poly.pdbx_seq_one_letter_code
_entity_poly.pdbx_strand_id
1 'polypeptide(L)'
;MRRAVLFLAIGLLAGCVDQLAVRQARLSQFVGRPEPVLVQQMGVPNRTYETGGVKYLAYVEHRVDLVPGFSSYNPLFPGWGFYPGWDGGGLPTQVIELRCETTFQVADGTVKSFTLRGNACG
;
A
#
# COMPACT_ATOMS: atom_id res chain seq x y z
N MET A 1 -28.00 16.91 31.52
CA MET A 1 -27.76 15.48 31.31
C MET A 1 -28.12 15.00 29.88
N ARG A 2 -29.16 15.47 29.26
CA ARG A 2 -29.49 15.09 27.86
C ARG A 2 -28.46 15.55 26.81
N ARG A 3 -27.76 16.65 27.06
CA ARG A 3 -26.75 17.19 26.14
C ARG A 3 -25.40 16.45 26.19
N ALA A 4 -25.08 15.84 27.31
CA ALA A 4 -23.82 15.07 27.50
C ALA A 4 -23.87 13.70 26.78
N VAL A 5 -25.06 13.11 26.70
CA VAL A 5 -25.24 11.82 26.01
C VAL A 5 -25.11 11.97 24.49
N LEU A 6 -25.47 13.13 23.95
CA LEU A 6 -25.36 13.39 22.51
C LEU A 6 -23.89 13.52 22.03
N PHE A 7 -23.01 14.05 22.91
CA PHE A 7 -21.59 14.16 22.58
C PHE A 7 -20.85 12.82 22.65
N LEU A 8 -21.31 11.89 23.44
CA LEU A 8 -20.69 10.55 23.55
C LEU A 8 -21.00 9.67 22.33
N ALA A 9 -22.13 9.91 21.66
CA ALA A 9 -22.52 9.16 20.47
C ALA A 9 -21.75 9.54 19.19
N ILE A 10 -21.17 10.74 19.15
CA ILE A 10 -20.44 11.25 17.98
C ILE A 10 -19.00 10.69 17.91
N GLY A 11 -18.45 10.23 19.03
CA GLY A 11 -17.08 9.71 19.11
C GLY A 11 -16.91 8.27 18.57
N LEU A 12 -17.97 7.56 18.27
CA LEU A 12 -17.92 6.16 17.87
C LEU A 12 -17.98 5.95 16.34
N LEU A 13 -18.02 7.02 15.56
CA LEU A 13 -18.00 6.98 14.10
C LEU A 13 -16.61 7.18 13.50
N ALA A 14 -15.55 6.93 14.26
CA ALA A 14 -14.20 6.81 13.70
C ALA A 14 -14.17 5.52 12.87
N GLY A 15 -14.76 5.58 11.67
CA GLY A 15 -14.81 4.47 10.74
C GLY A 15 -13.42 4.07 10.26
N CYS A 16 -13.31 2.87 9.74
CA CYS A 16 -12.10 2.35 9.11
C CYS A 16 -11.58 3.32 8.06
N VAL A 17 -10.33 3.76 8.21
CA VAL A 17 -9.69 4.63 7.22
C VAL A 17 -9.25 3.76 6.04
N ASP A 18 -9.76 4.08 4.84
CA ASP A 18 -9.31 3.46 3.61
C ASP A 18 -7.92 3.96 3.26
N GLN A 19 -6.93 3.09 3.31
CA GLN A 19 -5.52 3.41 3.04
C GLN A 19 -5.32 3.93 1.60
N LEU A 20 -6.07 3.41 0.66
CA LEU A 20 -6.03 3.89 -0.72
C LEU A 20 -6.51 5.33 -0.82
N ALA A 21 -7.62 5.66 -0.17
CA ALA A 21 -8.17 7.01 -0.14
C ALA A 21 -7.20 8.00 0.53
N VAL A 22 -6.54 7.60 1.62
CA VAL A 22 -5.52 8.41 2.29
C VAL A 22 -4.33 8.67 1.36
N ARG A 23 -3.86 7.64 0.65
CA ARG A 23 -2.77 7.78 -0.32
C ARG A 23 -3.16 8.71 -1.46
N GLN A 24 -4.34 8.54 -2.04
CA GLN A 24 -4.84 9.41 -3.09
C GLN A 24 -4.97 10.87 -2.65
N ALA A 25 -5.47 11.11 -1.44
CA ALA A 25 -5.56 12.45 -0.88
C ALA A 25 -4.18 13.10 -0.69
N ARG A 26 -3.20 12.33 -0.23
CA ARG A 26 -1.81 12.79 -0.09
C ARG A 26 -1.18 13.14 -1.43
N LEU A 27 -1.35 12.28 -2.43
CA LEU A 27 -0.77 12.47 -3.75
C LEU A 27 -1.46 13.61 -4.53
N SER A 28 -2.75 13.81 -4.32
CA SER A 28 -3.50 14.89 -4.97
C SER A 28 -3.01 16.29 -4.58
N GLN A 29 -2.31 16.43 -3.47
CA GLN A 29 -1.69 17.70 -3.06
C GLN A 29 -0.61 18.16 -4.03
N PHE A 30 0.00 17.25 -4.78
CA PHE A 30 1.00 17.59 -5.78
C PHE A 30 0.42 18.07 -7.11
N VAL A 31 -0.84 17.75 -7.37
CA VAL A 31 -1.51 18.19 -8.61
C VAL A 31 -1.63 19.71 -8.60
N GLY A 32 -1.19 20.33 -9.70
CA GLY A 32 -1.10 21.78 -9.83
C GLY A 32 0.19 22.39 -9.25
N ARG A 33 1.05 21.59 -8.66
CA ARG A 33 2.35 22.04 -8.13
C ARG A 33 3.45 21.94 -9.19
N PRO A 34 4.51 22.78 -9.09
CA PRO A 34 5.68 22.66 -9.95
C PRO A 34 6.41 21.33 -9.74
N GLU A 35 6.99 20.80 -10.80
CA GLU A 35 7.80 19.56 -10.75
C GLU A 35 8.90 19.57 -9.66
N PRO A 36 9.68 20.66 -9.47
CA PRO A 36 10.69 20.70 -8.43
C PRO A 36 10.16 20.44 -7.02
N VAL A 37 8.94 20.90 -6.72
CA VAL A 37 8.30 20.66 -5.42
C VAL A 37 8.02 19.18 -5.23
N LEU A 38 7.54 18.50 -6.27
CA LEU A 38 7.32 17.05 -6.25
C LEU A 38 8.63 16.30 -5.99
N VAL A 39 9.68 16.63 -6.72
CA VAL A 39 11.00 15.97 -6.58
C VAL A 39 11.61 16.24 -5.20
N GLN A 40 11.43 17.43 -4.64
CA GLN A 40 11.92 17.74 -3.29
C GLN A 40 11.23 16.89 -2.21
N GLN A 41 9.96 16.60 -2.36
CA GLN A 41 9.18 15.85 -1.36
C GLN A 41 9.20 14.34 -1.60
N MET A 42 9.13 13.91 -2.85
CA MET A 42 9.08 12.49 -3.21
C MET A 42 10.45 11.90 -3.50
N GLY A 43 11.45 12.74 -3.72
CA GLY A 43 12.77 12.32 -4.16
C GLY A 43 12.85 12.18 -5.68
N VAL A 44 13.97 11.63 -6.14
CA VAL A 44 14.21 11.38 -7.57
C VAL A 44 13.37 10.20 -8.02
N PRO A 45 12.65 10.30 -9.16
CA PRO A 45 11.85 9.20 -9.66
C PRO A 45 12.72 8.00 -10.08
N ASN A 46 12.16 6.81 -9.95
CA ASN A 46 12.82 5.58 -10.39
C ASN A 46 12.93 5.51 -11.91
N ARG A 47 11.93 6.05 -12.62
CA ARG A 47 11.89 6.08 -14.08
C ARG A 47 11.28 7.39 -14.56
N THR A 48 11.77 7.86 -15.68
CA THR A 48 11.26 9.04 -16.36
C THR A 48 11.03 8.72 -17.83
N TYR A 49 9.91 9.14 -18.36
CA TYR A 49 9.59 9.00 -19.79
C TYR A 49 8.94 10.28 -20.29
N GLU A 50 9.38 10.74 -21.45
CA GLU A 50 8.84 11.93 -22.10
C GLU A 50 8.27 11.57 -23.46
N THR A 51 7.07 12.03 -23.74
CA THR A 51 6.42 11.91 -25.04
C THR A 51 5.40 13.02 -25.24
N GLY A 52 5.37 13.60 -26.44
CA GLY A 52 4.37 14.60 -26.79
C GLY A 52 4.30 15.83 -25.87
N GLY A 53 5.42 16.23 -25.28
CA GLY A 53 5.47 17.36 -24.33
C GLY A 53 5.02 17.01 -22.92
N VAL A 54 4.71 15.74 -22.65
CA VAL A 54 4.34 15.24 -21.33
C VAL A 54 5.48 14.40 -20.75
N LYS A 55 5.87 14.70 -19.53
CA LYS A 55 6.85 13.92 -18.77
C LYS A 55 6.12 13.04 -17.76
N TYR A 56 6.47 11.79 -17.74
CA TYR A 56 5.98 10.80 -16.76
C TYR A 56 7.07 10.49 -15.76
N LEU A 57 6.78 10.73 -14.48
CA LEU A 57 7.70 10.43 -13.37
C LEU A 57 7.13 9.26 -12.59
N ALA A 58 7.83 8.13 -12.62
CA ALA A 58 7.41 6.92 -11.93
C ALA A 58 8.19 6.71 -10.64
N TYR A 59 7.47 6.58 -9.55
CA TYR A 59 7.98 6.22 -8.22
C TYR A 59 7.49 4.84 -7.86
N VAL A 60 8.41 3.93 -7.57
CA VAL A 60 8.10 2.54 -7.27
C VAL A 60 8.39 2.27 -5.80
N GLU A 61 7.36 1.88 -5.06
CA GLU A 61 7.49 1.30 -3.73
C GLU A 61 7.47 -0.22 -3.88
N HIS A 62 8.47 -0.87 -3.35
CA HIS A 62 8.57 -2.33 -3.36
C HIS A 62 8.82 -2.83 -1.96
N ARG A 63 8.03 -3.79 -1.53
CA ARG A 63 8.14 -4.43 -0.23
C ARG A 63 7.98 -5.94 -0.39
N VAL A 64 8.75 -6.67 0.37
CA VAL A 64 8.64 -8.12 0.45
C VAL A 64 8.10 -8.47 1.82
N ASP A 65 6.95 -9.12 1.85
CA ASP A 65 6.34 -9.63 3.06
C ASP A 65 6.46 -11.15 3.09
N LEU A 66 6.82 -11.66 4.26
CA LEU A 66 6.85 -13.09 4.52
C LEU A 66 5.54 -13.48 5.22
N VAL A 67 4.78 -14.35 4.59
CA VAL A 67 3.64 -14.98 5.24
C VAL A 67 4.16 -16.28 5.86
N PRO A 68 4.27 -16.34 7.18
CA PRO A 68 4.76 -17.54 7.83
C PRO A 68 3.83 -18.71 7.55
N GLY A 69 4.42 -19.82 7.13
CA GLY A 69 3.73 -21.08 7.05
C GLY A 69 3.37 -21.58 8.45
N PHE A 70 2.46 -22.51 8.53
CA PHE A 70 2.19 -23.22 9.76
C PHE A 70 2.55 -24.70 9.61
N SER A 71 3.07 -25.25 10.69
CA SER A 71 3.31 -26.68 10.81
C SER A 71 2.07 -27.34 11.42
N SER A 72 1.70 -28.51 10.94
CA SER A 72 0.62 -29.31 11.54
C SER A 72 0.99 -29.91 12.90
N TYR A 73 2.16 -29.61 13.40
CA TYR A 73 2.57 -29.99 14.73
C TYR A 73 1.75 -29.22 15.76
N ASN A 74 0.88 -29.94 16.48
CA ASN A 74 0.15 -29.39 17.60
C ASN A 74 0.86 -29.83 18.90
N PRO A 75 1.46 -28.90 19.65
CA PRO A 75 2.15 -29.24 20.89
C PRO A 75 1.21 -29.76 21.99
N LEU A 76 -0.10 -29.53 21.85
CA LEU A 76 -1.11 -30.04 22.81
C LEU A 76 -1.44 -31.52 22.58
N PHE A 77 -1.12 -32.05 21.41
CA PHE A 77 -1.35 -33.45 21.04
C PHE A 77 -0.09 -34.05 20.41
N PRO A 78 0.96 -34.25 21.18
CA PRO A 78 2.18 -34.88 20.69
C PRO A 78 1.88 -36.28 20.18
N GLY A 79 2.12 -36.54 18.89
CA GLY A 79 1.85 -37.82 18.25
C GLY A 79 0.64 -37.87 17.32
N TRP A 80 -0.17 -36.82 17.31
CA TRP A 80 -1.31 -36.67 16.38
C TRP A 80 -0.94 -35.79 15.18
N GLY A 81 -0.05 -36.10 14.41
CA GLY A 81 0.34 -35.29 13.24
C GLY A 81 1.40 -36.00 12.42
N PHE A 82 1.97 -37.03 12.94
CA PHE A 82 2.91 -37.86 12.26
C PHE A 82 2.22 -39.18 11.82
N TYR A 83 1.47 -39.10 10.74
CA TYR A 83 1.19 -40.28 9.96
C TYR A 83 2.36 -40.49 9.01
N PRO A 84 3.09 -41.60 9.10
CA PRO A 84 4.12 -41.93 8.12
C PRO A 84 3.43 -42.11 6.76
N GLY A 85 3.71 -41.19 5.83
CA GLY A 85 3.07 -41.13 4.50
C GLY A 85 2.22 -39.89 4.24
N TRP A 86 1.98 -39.08 5.23
CA TRP A 86 1.41 -37.73 5.04
C TRP A 86 2.51 -36.67 5.12
N ASP A 87 3.07 -36.37 3.97
CA ASP A 87 3.98 -35.22 3.81
C ASP A 87 3.19 -33.89 3.78
N GLY A 88 2.03 -33.88 4.38
CA GLY A 88 1.11 -32.77 4.32
C GLY A 88 1.10 -31.91 5.56
N GLY A 89 2.20 -31.87 6.28
CA GLY A 89 2.23 -31.30 7.58
C GLY A 89 2.13 -29.78 7.72
N GLY A 90 1.63 -29.03 6.76
CA GLY A 90 1.46 -27.60 6.92
C GLY A 90 1.62 -26.83 5.62
N LEU A 91 1.41 -25.52 5.67
CA LEU A 91 1.68 -24.61 4.56
C LEU A 91 3.09 -24.08 4.67
N PRO A 92 3.86 -24.06 3.58
CA PRO A 92 5.18 -23.48 3.57
C PRO A 92 5.10 -21.97 3.78
N THR A 93 6.17 -21.38 4.28
CA THR A 93 6.33 -19.93 4.30
C THR A 93 6.31 -19.41 2.86
N GLN A 94 5.47 -18.40 2.62
CA GLN A 94 5.32 -17.80 1.31
C GLN A 94 5.96 -16.41 1.31
N VAL A 95 6.61 -16.08 0.21
CA VAL A 95 7.12 -14.74 -0.05
C VAL A 95 6.13 -14.02 -0.94
N ILE A 96 5.63 -12.89 -0.47
CA ILE A 96 4.72 -12.04 -1.23
C ILE A 96 5.44 -10.76 -1.59
N GLU A 97 5.53 -10.48 -2.87
CA GLU A 97 6.04 -9.21 -3.36
C GLU A 97 4.90 -8.20 -3.46
N LEU A 98 5.06 -7.11 -2.73
CA LEU A 98 4.12 -6.00 -2.70
C LEU A 98 4.73 -4.82 -3.45
N ARG A 99 3.98 -4.28 -4.38
CA ARG A 99 4.44 -3.19 -5.22
C ARG A 99 3.35 -2.17 -5.45
N CYS A 100 3.70 -0.90 -5.30
CA CYS A 100 2.90 0.22 -5.77
C CYS A 100 3.75 1.15 -6.61
N GLU A 101 3.32 1.42 -7.82
CA GLU A 101 3.91 2.39 -8.72
C GLU A 101 3.00 3.60 -8.83
N THR A 102 3.53 4.76 -8.46
CA THR A 102 2.88 6.05 -8.64
C THR A 102 3.51 6.75 -9.81
N THR A 103 2.74 7.07 -10.83
CA THR A 103 3.21 7.81 -12.00
C THR A 103 2.56 9.16 -12.04
N PHE A 104 3.36 10.22 -11.99
CA PHE A 104 2.91 11.60 -12.16
C PHE A 104 3.07 12.04 -13.61
N GLN A 105 2.06 12.71 -14.14
CA GLN A 105 2.13 13.39 -15.44
C GLN A 105 2.47 14.85 -15.22
N VAL A 106 3.55 15.28 -15.83
CA VAL A 106 4.03 16.66 -15.77
C VAL A 106 3.99 17.25 -17.17
N ALA A 107 3.33 18.39 -17.33
CA ALA A 107 3.30 19.17 -18.55
C ALA A 107 3.54 20.64 -18.19
N ASP A 108 4.33 21.33 -19.02
CA ASP A 108 4.69 22.74 -18.78
C ASP A 108 5.31 22.99 -17.39
N GLY A 109 6.09 22.01 -16.90
CA GLY A 109 6.73 22.08 -15.59
C GLY A 109 5.80 21.94 -14.38
N THR A 110 4.54 21.60 -14.61
CA THR A 110 3.50 21.46 -13.58
C THR A 110 2.92 20.06 -13.57
N VAL A 111 2.73 19.52 -12.37
CA VAL A 111 2.08 18.22 -12.17
C VAL A 111 0.60 18.31 -12.54
N LYS A 112 0.15 17.54 -13.51
CA LYS A 112 -1.22 17.57 -14.01
C LYS A 112 -2.11 16.50 -13.38
N SER A 113 -1.56 15.30 -13.20
CA SER A 113 -2.31 14.16 -12.65
C SER A 113 -1.34 13.11 -12.13
N PHE A 114 -1.90 12.07 -11.50
CA PHE A 114 -1.16 10.88 -11.10
C PHE A 114 -2.00 9.63 -11.31
N THR A 115 -1.35 8.50 -11.45
CA THR A 115 -1.97 7.18 -11.49
C THR A 115 -1.27 6.24 -10.53
N LEU A 116 -2.03 5.29 -9.97
CA LEU A 116 -1.54 4.24 -9.10
C LEU A 116 -1.70 2.88 -9.79
N ARG A 117 -0.66 2.07 -9.72
CA ARG A 117 -0.65 0.73 -10.31
C ARG A 117 0.12 -0.23 -9.40
N GLY A 118 -0.46 -1.38 -9.15
CA GLY A 118 0.17 -2.42 -8.34
C GLY A 118 -0.79 -3.09 -7.38
N ASN A 119 -0.28 -4.06 -6.62
CA ASN A 119 -1.04 -4.85 -5.67
C ASN A 119 -0.98 -4.33 -4.23
N ALA A 120 -0.25 -3.25 -3.99
CA ALA A 120 -0.03 -2.71 -2.65
C ALA A 120 -0.14 -1.18 -2.61
N CYS A 121 -1.07 -0.60 -3.36
CA CYS A 121 -1.32 0.85 -3.34
C CYS A 121 -2.30 1.28 -2.25
N GLY A 122 -2.98 0.35 -1.64
CA GLY A 122 -3.94 0.59 -0.58
C GLY A 122 -3.57 0.00 0.76
#